data_b10725cc01645b1a699de034d2299d5c
#
_entry.id   b10725cc01645b1a699de034d2299d5c
#
_cell.length_a   1.000
_cell.length_b   1.000
_cell.length_c   1.000
_cell.angle_alpha   90.00
_cell.angle_beta   90.00
_cell.angle_gamma   90.00
#
_symmetry.space_group_name_H-M   'P 1'
#
loop_
_entity.id
_entity.type
_entity.pdbx_description
1 polymer ?
#
loop_
_entity_poly.entity_id
_entity_poly.type
_entity_poly.pdbx_seq_one_letter_code
_entity_poly.pdbx_strand_id
1 'polypeptide(L)'
;MAQKPSLPDSEYHAWNPGLSSNLPTRLLPLITLFRSENSDVGYQQAKEAADFSGLPVEQLCALKVERLVAHEVLIRVTADLSVPDGPSYEYLGLQLRGMVDSIYRGYMVPEMQNIAVGFDLVRQRAKHELTLLVDEICSFDAPQKKPKSGFFGFLKRQPKPIDRTTKPPELEALEQLRQRVGNEDDFPAACMTALINVVSGILGKQGRIVTDRQLIVELALRVFCNDQGSAEIGHLIAPIFENAARAEGYRFLPAQSEPIVMNTKGASAAGKSTIRPQQRLLAERMGVPWEDFALISPDYWRKYLLDYDSLGVDYKYAAMLTGRELEFVDKKLDRYMAQKAKTKTVPHLLIDRFRFDSFKIDSEGDYKSTLLSRFGSTVFLFFAI
;
A
#
# COMPACT_ATOMS: atom_id res chain seq x y z
N MET A 1 -27.10 -13.25 -44.19
CA MET A 1 -26.18 -12.71 -43.16
C MET A 1 -26.09 -13.77 -42.05
N ALA A 2 -25.02 -14.53 -42.03
CA ALA A 2 -24.82 -15.56 -41.02
C ALA A 2 -24.28 -14.91 -39.74
N GLN A 3 -25.00 -15.07 -38.62
CA GLN A 3 -24.53 -14.69 -37.28
C GLN A 3 -23.26 -15.51 -36.97
N LYS A 4 -22.15 -14.82 -36.72
CA LYS A 4 -20.97 -15.40 -36.09
C LYS A 4 -21.40 -15.99 -34.75
N PRO A 5 -21.09 -17.27 -34.45
CA PRO A 5 -21.31 -17.81 -33.11
C PRO A 5 -20.46 -16.98 -32.14
N SER A 6 -21.09 -16.39 -31.12
CA SER A 6 -20.40 -15.82 -29.98
C SER A 6 -19.69 -16.99 -29.27
N LEU A 7 -18.37 -16.93 -29.24
CA LEU A 7 -17.57 -17.80 -28.37
C LEU A 7 -18.07 -17.59 -26.93
N PRO A 8 -18.26 -18.66 -26.15
CA PRO A 8 -18.56 -18.52 -24.75
C PRO A 8 -17.46 -17.65 -24.13
N ASP A 9 -17.86 -16.66 -23.31
CA ASP A 9 -16.94 -15.86 -22.50
C ASP A 9 -16.01 -16.83 -21.80
N SER A 10 -14.80 -16.97 -22.34
CA SER A 10 -13.80 -17.82 -21.70
C SER A 10 -13.41 -17.08 -20.44
N GLU A 11 -13.68 -17.67 -19.26
CA GLU A 11 -13.20 -17.22 -17.96
C GLU A 11 -11.65 -17.07 -17.91
N TYR A 12 -10.99 -17.24 -19.04
CA TYR A 12 -9.55 -17.23 -19.24
C TYR A 12 -9.11 -16.31 -20.37
N HIS A 13 -8.43 -15.25 -20.04
CA HIS A 13 -7.48 -14.62 -20.95
C HIS A 13 -6.08 -15.20 -20.67
N ALA A 14 -5.61 -16.09 -21.52
CA ALA A 14 -4.30 -16.75 -21.39
C ALA A 14 -3.11 -15.77 -21.35
N TRP A 15 -3.30 -14.54 -21.85
CA TRP A 15 -2.25 -13.51 -21.94
C TRP A 15 -2.19 -12.55 -20.77
N ASN A 16 -3.22 -12.52 -19.92
CA ASN A 16 -3.27 -11.62 -18.77
C ASN A 16 -3.99 -12.27 -17.58
N PRO A 17 -3.38 -13.29 -16.97
CA PRO A 17 -4.03 -14.08 -15.92
C PRO A 17 -4.29 -13.26 -14.62
N GLY A 18 -4.04 -11.97 -14.60
CA GLY A 18 -4.19 -11.19 -13.37
C GLY A 18 -4.75 -9.78 -13.51
N LEU A 19 -4.94 -9.25 -14.74
CA LEU A 19 -5.28 -7.83 -14.90
C LEU A 19 -6.61 -7.57 -15.61
N SER A 20 -7.16 -8.49 -16.37
CA SER A 20 -8.40 -8.30 -17.12
C SER A 20 -9.42 -9.43 -17.00
N SER A 21 -9.10 -10.52 -16.34
CA SER A 21 -10.08 -11.56 -16.06
C SER A 21 -10.95 -11.15 -14.88
N ASN A 22 -12.25 -11.23 -15.02
CA ASN A 22 -13.16 -10.98 -13.92
C ASN A 22 -13.09 -12.14 -12.92
N LEU A 23 -12.73 -11.82 -11.68
CA LEU A 23 -12.86 -12.77 -10.59
C LEU A 23 -14.34 -13.15 -10.45
N PRO A 24 -14.72 -14.43 -10.43
CA PRO A 24 -16.10 -14.84 -10.23
C PRO A 24 -16.69 -14.18 -8.98
N THR A 25 -17.93 -13.70 -9.08
CA THR A 25 -18.58 -12.95 -7.98
C THR A 25 -18.57 -13.70 -6.64
N ARG A 26 -18.71 -15.04 -6.69
CA ARG A 26 -18.64 -15.91 -5.49
C ARG A 26 -17.30 -15.85 -4.76
N LEU A 27 -16.22 -15.46 -5.46
CA LEU A 27 -14.86 -15.38 -4.90
C LEU A 27 -14.49 -14.00 -4.39
N LEU A 28 -15.29 -12.97 -4.67
CA LEU A 28 -15.03 -11.60 -4.19
C LEU A 28 -14.86 -11.53 -2.66
N PRO A 29 -15.67 -12.22 -1.83
CA PRO A 29 -15.46 -12.25 -0.38
C PRO A 29 -14.17 -12.97 0.04
N LEU A 30 -13.56 -13.78 -0.85
CA LEU A 30 -12.33 -14.54 -0.59
C LEU A 30 -11.06 -13.77 -0.97
N ILE A 31 -11.19 -12.56 -1.54
CA ILE A 31 -10.05 -11.64 -1.68
C ILE A 31 -9.43 -11.43 -0.29
N THR A 32 -8.14 -11.61 -0.17
CA THR A 32 -7.45 -11.66 1.12
C THR A 32 -7.68 -10.41 1.99
N LEU A 33 -7.91 -9.24 1.37
CA LEU A 33 -8.26 -7.99 2.07
C LEU A 33 -9.61 -8.02 2.80
N PHE A 34 -10.52 -8.94 2.45
CA PHE A 34 -11.90 -8.97 2.98
C PHE A 34 -12.24 -10.26 3.73
N ARG A 35 -11.28 -11.19 3.81
CA ARG A 35 -11.46 -12.42 4.59
C ARG A 35 -11.57 -12.08 6.08
N SER A 36 -12.47 -12.76 6.77
CA SER A 36 -12.77 -12.48 8.19
C SER A 36 -11.59 -12.67 9.14
N GLU A 37 -10.61 -13.50 8.76
CA GLU A 37 -9.35 -13.64 9.50
C GLU A 37 -8.41 -12.44 9.33
N ASN A 38 -8.56 -11.65 8.25
CA ASN A 38 -7.65 -10.56 7.90
C ASN A 38 -8.26 -9.16 8.13
N SER A 39 -9.58 -9.05 8.10
CA SER A 39 -10.27 -7.76 8.12
C SER A 39 -11.56 -7.81 8.95
N ASP A 40 -11.87 -6.71 9.63
CA ASP A 40 -13.13 -6.52 10.35
C ASP A 40 -14.27 -6.08 9.42
N VAL A 41 -13.95 -5.78 8.16
CA VAL A 41 -14.90 -5.36 7.13
C VAL A 41 -14.88 -6.36 5.98
N GLY A 42 -16.04 -6.98 5.72
CA GLY A 42 -16.22 -7.86 4.58
C GLY A 42 -16.39 -7.11 3.26
N TYR A 43 -16.26 -7.84 2.14
CA TYR A 43 -16.34 -7.25 0.79
C TYR A 43 -17.59 -6.42 0.54
N GLN A 44 -18.77 -6.91 0.97
CA GLN A 44 -20.04 -6.21 0.73
C GLN A 44 -20.09 -4.84 1.45
N GLN A 45 -19.67 -4.80 2.71
CA GLN A 45 -19.59 -3.55 3.48
C GLN A 45 -18.57 -2.56 2.88
N ALA A 46 -17.41 -3.06 2.45
CA ALA A 46 -16.42 -2.23 1.77
C ALA A 46 -16.95 -1.69 0.44
N LYS A 47 -17.71 -2.51 -0.31
CA LYS A 47 -18.34 -2.11 -1.56
C LYS A 47 -19.39 -1.02 -1.36
N GLU A 48 -20.27 -1.15 -0.37
CA GLU A 48 -21.25 -0.12 -0.03
C GLU A 48 -20.57 1.21 0.33
N ALA A 49 -19.51 1.15 1.12
CA ALA A 49 -18.70 2.33 1.44
C ALA A 49 -18.00 2.92 0.19
N ALA A 50 -17.53 2.09 -0.75
CA ALA A 50 -16.95 2.52 -2.03
C ALA A 50 -17.99 3.16 -2.95
N ASP A 51 -19.16 2.57 -3.05
CA ASP A 51 -20.29 3.11 -3.83
C ASP A 51 -20.74 4.47 -3.30
N PHE A 52 -20.64 4.69 -2.00
CA PHE A 52 -20.93 5.97 -1.35
C PHE A 52 -19.79 6.99 -1.54
N SER A 53 -18.56 6.61 -1.19
CA SER A 53 -17.41 7.53 -1.10
C SER A 53 -16.71 7.78 -2.43
N GLY A 54 -16.92 6.93 -3.46
CA GLY A 54 -16.19 6.99 -4.72
C GLY A 54 -14.74 6.49 -4.63
N LEU A 55 -14.33 5.96 -3.48
CA LEU A 55 -13.00 5.36 -3.31
C LEU A 55 -12.97 3.93 -3.86
N PRO A 56 -11.78 3.43 -4.25
CA PRO A 56 -11.58 2.02 -4.55
C PRO A 56 -11.96 1.14 -3.35
N VAL A 57 -12.65 0.02 -3.61
CA VAL A 57 -13.14 -0.88 -2.56
C VAL A 57 -12.01 -1.41 -1.67
N GLU A 58 -10.83 -1.58 -2.23
CA GLU A 58 -9.64 -2.07 -1.54
C GLU A 58 -9.19 -1.13 -0.41
N GLN A 59 -9.34 0.18 -0.59
CA GLN A 59 -8.94 1.17 0.41
C GLN A 59 -9.86 1.18 1.63
N LEU A 60 -11.03 0.56 1.52
CA LEU A 60 -12.07 0.56 2.53
C LEU A 60 -12.14 -0.73 3.35
N CYS A 61 -11.19 -1.65 3.17
CA CYS A 61 -10.99 -2.74 4.11
C CYS A 61 -10.53 -2.20 5.48
N ALA A 62 -10.70 -2.97 6.53
CA ALA A 62 -10.21 -2.66 7.88
C ALA A 62 -9.33 -3.82 8.35
N LEU A 63 -8.06 -3.78 7.96
CA LEU A 63 -7.13 -4.85 8.29
C LEU A 63 -6.93 -4.96 9.80
N LYS A 64 -6.97 -6.19 10.31
CA LYS A 64 -6.72 -6.52 11.70
C LYS A 64 -5.24 -6.31 12.03
N VAL A 65 -4.96 -6.08 13.31
CA VAL A 65 -3.60 -5.86 13.81
C VAL A 65 -2.68 -7.01 13.42
N GLU A 66 -3.14 -8.25 13.54
CA GLU A 66 -2.41 -9.47 13.19
C GLU A 66 -1.98 -9.45 11.72
N ARG A 67 -2.87 -8.99 10.84
CA ARG A 67 -2.56 -8.90 9.41
C ARG A 67 -1.59 -7.76 9.10
N LEU A 68 -1.71 -6.63 9.76
CA LEU A 68 -0.77 -5.52 9.64
C LEU A 68 0.63 -5.90 10.16
N VAL A 69 0.71 -6.61 11.29
CA VAL A 69 1.96 -7.16 11.81
C VAL A 69 2.59 -8.14 10.83
N ALA A 70 1.79 -9.03 10.21
CA ALA A 70 2.28 -9.96 9.20
C ALA A 70 2.88 -9.22 7.99
N HIS A 71 2.27 -8.13 7.53
CA HIS A 71 2.83 -7.28 6.48
C HIS A 71 4.18 -6.68 6.89
N GLU A 72 4.26 -6.11 8.10
CA GLU A 72 5.47 -5.45 8.57
C GLU A 72 6.63 -6.42 8.80
N VAL A 73 6.35 -7.64 9.29
CA VAL A 73 7.35 -8.71 9.40
C VAL A 73 7.84 -9.13 8.01
N LEU A 74 6.93 -9.33 7.05
CA LEU A 74 7.26 -9.69 5.68
C LEU A 74 8.17 -8.64 5.01
N ILE A 75 7.86 -7.35 5.21
CA ILE A 75 8.64 -6.22 4.71
C ILE A 75 10.05 -6.23 5.31
N ARG A 76 10.17 -6.39 6.64
CA ARG A 76 11.46 -6.38 7.33
C ARG A 76 12.32 -7.59 6.97
N VAL A 77 11.74 -8.79 6.90
CA VAL A 77 12.49 -9.97 6.43
C VAL A 77 13.02 -9.73 5.02
N THR A 78 12.21 -9.12 4.15
CA THR A 78 12.60 -8.82 2.76
C THR A 78 13.71 -7.77 2.68
N ALA A 79 13.65 -6.71 3.49
CA ALA A 79 14.51 -5.54 3.37
C ALA A 79 15.74 -5.55 4.28
N ASP A 80 15.70 -6.31 5.39
CA ASP A 80 16.72 -6.24 6.43
C ASP A 80 17.48 -7.54 6.62
N LEU A 81 16.96 -8.69 6.16
CA LEU A 81 17.59 -9.98 6.38
C LEU A 81 18.08 -10.61 5.07
N SER A 82 19.23 -11.26 5.16
CA SER A 82 19.75 -12.10 4.09
C SER A 82 18.93 -13.39 4.03
N VAL A 83 18.20 -13.57 2.95
CA VAL A 83 17.41 -14.80 2.74
C VAL A 83 18.30 -15.81 2.00
N PRO A 84 18.55 -17.02 2.54
CA PRO A 84 19.35 -18.02 1.88
C PRO A 84 18.79 -18.39 0.52
N ASP A 85 19.63 -18.28 -0.51
CA ASP A 85 19.29 -18.63 -1.88
C ASP A 85 19.81 -20.04 -2.17
N GLY A 86 18.90 -20.98 -2.33
CA GLY A 86 19.24 -22.38 -2.58
C GLY A 86 19.39 -22.70 -4.08
N PRO A 87 19.44 -24.00 -4.42
CA PRO A 87 19.68 -24.46 -5.79
C PRO A 87 18.52 -24.17 -6.75
N SER A 88 17.31 -23.89 -6.23
CA SER A 88 16.15 -23.58 -7.04
C SER A 88 15.47 -22.28 -6.62
N TYR A 89 14.78 -21.68 -7.58
CA TYR A 89 13.97 -20.47 -7.31
C TYR A 89 12.91 -20.67 -6.21
N GLU A 90 12.32 -21.86 -6.15
CA GLU A 90 11.31 -22.20 -5.13
C GLU A 90 11.90 -22.25 -3.72
N TYR A 91 13.16 -22.67 -3.59
CA TYR A 91 13.85 -22.74 -2.30
C TYR A 91 13.93 -21.39 -1.62
N LEU A 92 14.26 -20.35 -2.34
CA LEU A 92 14.30 -18.97 -1.82
C LEU A 92 12.94 -18.56 -1.23
N GLY A 93 11.85 -18.87 -1.95
CA GLY A 93 10.51 -18.57 -1.47
C GLY A 93 10.13 -19.36 -0.21
N LEU A 94 10.61 -20.61 -0.09
CA LEU A 94 10.42 -21.42 1.11
C LEU A 94 11.20 -20.83 2.29
N GLN A 95 12.47 -20.46 2.09
CA GLN A 95 13.30 -19.86 3.13
C GLN A 95 12.69 -18.53 3.63
N LEU A 96 12.32 -17.62 2.72
CA LEU A 96 11.71 -16.36 3.09
C LEU A 96 10.44 -16.58 3.94
N ARG A 97 9.54 -17.45 3.51
CA ARG A 97 8.31 -17.73 4.26
C ARG A 97 8.59 -18.42 5.60
N GLY A 98 9.58 -19.31 5.65
CA GLY A 98 10.03 -19.94 6.90
C GLY A 98 10.54 -18.93 7.91
N MET A 99 11.37 -17.97 7.47
CA MET A 99 11.89 -16.89 8.32
C MET A 99 10.75 -15.99 8.81
N VAL A 100 9.84 -15.59 7.92
CA VAL A 100 8.66 -14.79 8.29
C VAL A 100 7.80 -15.53 9.31
N ASP A 101 7.51 -16.80 9.08
CA ASP A 101 6.66 -17.62 9.94
C ASP A 101 7.30 -17.87 11.32
N SER A 102 8.62 -18.15 11.38
CA SER A 102 9.38 -18.26 12.62
C SER A 102 9.29 -16.99 13.46
N ILE A 103 9.58 -15.83 12.86
CA ILE A 103 9.52 -14.55 13.58
C ILE A 103 8.08 -14.22 13.98
N TYR A 104 7.11 -14.38 13.08
CA TYR A 104 5.71 -14.05 13.35
C TYR A 104 5.13 -14.93 14.47
N ARG A 105 5.22 -16.25 14.33
CA ARG A 105 4.64 -17.18 15.32
C ARG A 105 5.43 -17.25 16.61
N GLY A 106 6.76 -17.25 16.51
CA GLY A 106 7.63 -17.39 17.68
C GLY A 106 7.71 -16.16 18.55
N TYR A 107 7.60 -14.97 17.97
CA TYR A 107 7.90 -13.72 18.68
C TYR A 107 6.79 -12.67 18.61
N MET A 108 6.07 -12.54 17.47
CA MET A 108 5.01 -11.54 17.37
C MET A 108 3.71 -12.01 18.00
N VAL A 109 3.31 -13.28 17.79
CA VAL A 109 2.07 -13.83 18.37
C VAL A 109 2.06 -13.75 19.90
N PRO A 110 3.13 -14.10 20.62
CA PRO A 110 3.19 -13.93 22.08
C PRO A 110 3.00 -12.48 22.55
N GLU A 111 3.46 -11.49 21.77
CA GLU A 111 3.38 -10.07 22.07
C GLU A 111 2.16 -9.38 21.45
N MET A 112 1.30 -10.10 20.73
CA MET A 112 0.22 -9.53 19.92
C MET A 112 -0.73 -8.65 20.74
N GLN A 113 -1.02 -9.02 21.98
CA GLN A 113 -1.87 -8.21 22.85
C GLN A 113 -1.24 -6.85 23.17
N ASN A 114 0.07 -6.81 23.44
CA ASN A 114 0.80 -5.57 23.71
C ASN A 114 0.88 -4.70 22.46
N ILE A 115 1.12 -5.32 21.29
CA ILE A 115 1.12 -4.65 19.99
C ILE A 115 -0.26 -4.03 19.71
N ALA A 116 -1.35 -4.79 19.95
CA ALA A 116 -2.72 -4.31 19.74
C ALA A 116 -3.04 -3.11 20.63
N VAL A 117 -2.67 -3.14 21.91
CA VAL A 117 -2.84 -2.00 22.82
C VAL A 117 -2.06 -0.77 22.32
N GLY A 118 -0.81 -0.96 21.92
CA GLY A 118 -0.01 0.14 21.33
C GLY A 118 -0.67 0.72 20.06
N PHE A 119 -1.19 -0.14 19.20
CA PHE A 119 -1.86 0.30 17.98
C PHE A 119 -3.19 0.99 18.25
N ASP A 120 -3.94 0.58 19.27
CA ASP A 120 -5.17 1.27 19.67
C ASP A 120 -4.90 2.71 20.11
N LEU A 121 -3.78 3.00 20.76
CA LEU A 121 -3.37 4.37 21.09
C LEU A 121 -3.10 5.18 19.80
N VAL A 122 -2.46 4.58 18.82
CA VAL A 122 -2.24 5.19 17.50
C VAL A 122 -3.58 5.51 16.82
N ARG A 123 -4.53 4.57 16.84
CA ARG A 123 -5.88 4.74 16.26
C ARG A 123 -6.66 5.86 16.97
N GLN A 124 -6.61 5.91 18.29
CA GLN A 124 -7.27 6.96 19.08
C GLN A 124 -6.69 8.33 18.75
N ARG A 125 -5.37 8.46 18.67
CA ARG A 125 -4.70 9.70 18.25
C ARG A 125 -5.12 10.11 16.84
N ALA A 126 -5.09 9.19 15.87
CA ALA A 126 -5.51 9.46 14.50
C ALA A 126 -6.99 9.88 14.43
N LYS A 127 -7.87 9.21 15.16
CA LYS A 127 -9.29 9.55 15.23
C LYS A 127 -9.51 10.96 15.77
N HIS A 128 -8.75 11.34 16.80
CA HIS A 128 -8.82 12.70 17.35
C HIS A 128 -8.38 13.76 16.33
N GLU A 129 -7.22 13.59 15.70
CA GLU A 129 -6.72 14.49 14.64
C GLU A 129 -7.70 14.60 13.47
N LEU A 130 -8.20 13.46 12.99
CA LEU A 130 -9.19 13.42 11.90
C LEU A 130 -10.49 14.13 12.26
N THR A 131 -10.94 14.01 13.52
CA THR A 131 -12.15 14.72 13.98
C THR A 131 -11.96 16.23 13.93
N LEU A 132 -10.81 16.74 14.41
CA LEU A 132 -10.50 18.17 14.34
C LEU A 132 -10.45 18.68 12.89
N LEU A 133 -9.81 17.94 12.00
CA LEU A 133 -9.70 18.28 10.59
C LEU A 133 -11.09 18.26 9.88
N VAL A 134 -11.94 17.29 10.18
CA VAL A 134 -13.31 17.23 9.63
C VAL A 134 -14.16 18.38 10.13
N ASP A 135 -14.04 18.74 11.42
CA ASP A 135 -14.74 19.89 11.98
C ASP A 135 -14.27 21.20 11.34
N GLU A 136 -13.00 21.33 11.03
CA GLU A 136 -12.44 22.45 10.28
C GLU A 136 -13.10 22.55 8.90
N ILE A 137 -13.08 21.50 8.09
CA ILE A 137 -13.69 21.47 6.74
C ILE A 137 -15.18 21.80 6.80
N CYS A 138 -15.93 21.23 7.74
CA CYS A 138 -17.36 21.43 7.84
C CYS A 138 -17.75 22.79 8.45
N SER A 139 -16.83 23.50 9.11
CA SER A 139 -17.09 24.85 9.61
C SER A 139 -17.08 25.92 8.51
N PHE A 140 -16.46 25.65 7.36
CA PHE A 140 -16.53 26.54 6.20
C PHE A 140 -17.96 26.64 5.62
N ASP A 141 -18.82 25.66 5.89
CA ASP A 141 -20.21 25.61 5.42
C ASP A 141 -21.19 26.41 6.34
N ALA A 142 -20.74 26.84 7.53
CA ALA A 142 -21.56 27.66 8.42
C ALA A 142 -21.68 29.07 7.86
N PRO A 143 -22.92 29.58 7.58
CA PRO A 143 -23.10 30.93 7.12
C PRO A 143 -22.46 31.87 8.15
N GLN A 144 -21.42 32.62 7.76
CA GLN A 144 -20.82 33.64 8.61
C GLN A 144 -21.94 34.54 9.13
N LYS A 145 -22.25 34.42 10.41
CA LYS A 145 -23.14 35.36 11.10
C LYS A 145 -22.49 36.73 11.05
N LYS A 146 -22.83 37.52 10.01
CA LYS A 146 -22.47 38.94 9.98
C LYS A 146 -23.01 39.58 11.27
N PRO A 147 -22.20 40.38 11.97
CA PRO A 147 -22.67 41.07 13.15
C PRO A 147 -23.91 41.91 12.76
N LYS A 148 -24.97 41.77 13.54
CA LYS A 148 -26.17 42.61 13.41
C LYS A 148 -25.77 44.06 13.67
N SER A 149 -25.55 44.81 12.60
CA SER A 149 -25.46 46.23 12.65
C SER A 149 -26.78 46.81 12.11
N GLY A 150 -27.51 47.51 12.94
CA GLY A 150 -28.32 48.66 12.59
C GLY A 150 -29.69 48.39 11.98
N PHE A 151 -30.67 48.69 12.77
CA PHE A 151 -32.02 49.17 12.39
C PHE A 151 -31.95 50.11 11.15
N PHE A 152 -32.81 49.86 10.17
CA PHE A 152 -33.29 50.64 9.03
C PHE A 152 -33.05 49.97 7.67
N GLY A 153 -34.15 49.61 6.97
CA GLY A 153 -34.11 49.31 5.56
C GLY A 153 -35.15 48.32 5.03
N PHE A 154 -36.41 48.64 5.16
CA PHE A 154 -37.48 48.11 4.29
C PHE A 154 -37.27 48.63 2.88
N LEU A 155 -36.54 47.90 2.04
CA LEU A 155 -36.56 48.06 0.58
C LEU A 155 -36.25 46.74 -0.11
N LYS A 156 -37.13 46.34 -1.03
CA LYS A 156 -37.13 45.17 -1.87
C LYS A 156 -35.73 44.68 -2.25
N ARG A 157 -35.28 43.55 -1.68
CA ARG A 157 -34.14 42.80 -2.18
C ARG A 157 -34.61 41.94 -3.36
N GLN A 158 -34.20 42.29 -4.56
CA GLN A 158 -34.17 41.35 -5.67
C GLN A 158 -33.21 40.19 -5.28
N PRO A 159 -33.54 38.94 -5.58
CA PRO A 159 -32.60 37.84 -5.39
C PRO A 159 -31.36 38.12 -6.26
N LYS A 160 -30.22 38.26 -5.66
CA LYS A 160 -28.94 38.32 -6.39
C LYS A 160 -28.80 37.02 -7.20
N PRO A 161 -28.41 37.10 -8.49
CA PRO A 161 -28.10 35.94 -9.25
C PRO A 161 -27.01 35.15 -8.50
N ILE A 162 -27.20 33.84 -8.35
CA ILE A 162 -26.20 32.91 -7.82
C ILE A 162 -25.00 33.01 -8.76
N ASP A 163 -23.96 33.61 -8.27
CA ASP A 163 -22.68 33.70 -9.01
C ASP A 163 -22.13 32.26 -9.12
N ARG A 164 -22.29 31.66 -10.31
CA ARG A 164 -21.86 30.29 -10.62
C ARG A 164 -20.34 30.14 -10.70
N THR A 165 -19.59 31.23 -10.40
CA THR A 165 -18.13 31.26 -10.47
C THR A 165 -17.45 31.02 -9.11
N THR A 166 -18.18 31.03 -7.99
CA THR A 166 -17.60 30.70 -6.69
C THR A 166 -17.48 29.18 -6.52
N LYS A 167 -16.26 28.70 -6.32
CA LYS A 167 -15.99 27.29 -5.97
C LYS A 167 -16.79 26.93 -4.70
N PRO A 168 -17.31 25.69 -4.59
CA PRO A 168 -17.90 25.21 -3.35
C PRO A 168 -16.93 25.40 -2.19
N PRO A 169 -17.39 25.84 -1.00
CA PRO A 169 -16.53 26.10 0.16
C PRO A 169 -15.74 24.85 0.61
N GLU A 170 -16.31 23.67 0.41
CA GLU A 170 -15.62 22.40 0.71
C GLU A 170 -14.41 22.15 -0.21
N LEU A 171 -14.45 22.59 -1.46
CA LEU A 171 -13.32 22.51 -2.38
C LEU A 171 -12.20 23.47 -1.99
N GLU A 172 -12.54 24.68 -1.51
CA GLU A 172 -11.56 25.63 -0.99
C GLU A 172 -10.88 25.08 0.28
N ALA A 173 -11.65 24.52 1.20
CA ALA A 173 -11.12 23.89 2.40
C ALA A 173 -10.19 22.72 2.06
N LEU A 174 -10.56 21.91 1.07
CA LEU A 174 -9.74 20.78 0.60
C LEU A 174 -8.43 21.25 -0.05
N GLU A 175 -8.48 22.33 -0.84
CA GLU A 175 -7.27 22.95 -1.43
C GLU A 175 -6.33 23.52 -0.34
N GLN A 176 -6.87 24.14 0.70
CA GLN A 176 -6.08 24.62 1.84
C GLN A 176 -5.43 23.46 2.60
N LEU A 177 -6.16 22.37 2.83
CA LEU A 177 -5.60 21.14 3.42
C LEU A 177 -4.45 20.60 2.58
N ARG A 178 -4.61 20.52 1.26
CA ARG A 178 -3.54 20.03 0.36
C ARG A 178 -2.27 20.89 0.44
N GLN A 179 -2.42 22.20 0.58
CA GLN A 179 -1.27 23.11 0.74
C GLN A 179 -0.57 22.96 2.11
N ARG A 180 -1.29 22.48 3.12
CA ARG A 180 -0.76 22.24 4.47
C ARG A 180 -0.08 20.89 4.63
N VAL A 181 -0.36 19.94 3.75
CA VAL A 181 0.32 18.63 3.76
C VAL A 181 1.81 18.89 3.56
N GLY A 182 2.59 18.72 4.63
CA GLY A 182 4.03 18.86 4.62
C GLY A 182 4.72 17.56 4.23
N ASN A 183 5.66 17.09 5.07
CA ASN A 183 6.32 15.82 4.87
C ASN A 183 5.32 14.67 5.11
N GLU A 184 5.11 13.83 4.10
CA GLU A 184 4.16 12.71 4.14
C GLU A 184 4.47 11.66 5.23
N ASP A 185 5.70 11.67 5.76
CA ASP A 185 6.13 10.77 6.84
C ASP A 185 5.67 11.25 8.23
N ASP A 186 5.15 12.48 8.36
CA ASP A 186 4.66 13.01 9.62
C ASP A 186 3.23 12.55 9.91
N PHE A 187 2.98 12.16 11.16
CA PHE A 187 1.69 11.64 11.58
C PHE A 187 0.49 12.57 11.25
N PRO A 188 0.53 13.89 11.51
CA PRO A 188 -0.54 14.81 11.11
C PRO A 188 -0.71 14.90 9.59
N ALA A 189 0.38 14.89 8.83
CA ALA A 189 0.35 14.92 7.37
C ALA A 189 -0.30 13.66 6.80
N ALA A 190 -0.03 12.50 7.41
CA ALA A 190 -0.67 11.24 7.04
C ALA A 190 -2.19 11.24 7.33
N CYS A 191 -2.63 11.82 8.46
CA CYS A 191 -4.04 12.01 8.76
C CYS A 191 -4.70 12.95 7.74
N MET A 192 -4.06 14.07 7.39
CA MET A 192 -4.55 14.99 6.35
C MET A 192 -4.66 14.30 5.00
N THR A 193 -3.65 13.52 4.60
CA THR A 193 -3.65 12.78 3.32
C THR A 193 -4.78 11.77 3.25
N ALA A 194 -5.02 11.01 4.32
CA ALA A 194 -6.14 10.07 4.40
C ALA A 194 -7.49 10.79 4.29
N LEU A 195 -7.65 11.93 4.97
CA LEU A 195 -8.86 12.73 4.92
C LEU A 195 -9.08 13.35 3.53
N ILE A 196 -8.03 13.92 2.92
CA ILE A 196 -8.07 14.49 1.56
C ILE A 196 -8.53 13.43 0.57
N ASN A 197 -8.03 12.19 0.69
CA ASN A 197 -8.41 11.09 -0.18
C ASN A 197 -9.93 10.82 -0.06
N VAL A 198 -10.43 10.66 1.15
CA VAL A 198 -11.85 10.38 1.42
C VAL A 198 -12.75 11.53 0.95
N VAL A 199 -12.44 12.76 1.34
CA VAL A 199 -13.24 13.94 0.97
C VAL A 199 -13.21 14.18 -0.54
N SER A 200 -12.05 13.99 -1.20
CA SER A 200 -11.95 14.09 -2.66
C SER A 200 -12.81 13.05 -3.37
N GLY A 201 -12.84 11.82 -2.86
CA GLY A 201 -13.69 10.76 -3.38
C GLY A 201 -15.18 11.11 -3.25
N ILE A 202 -15.62 11.53 -2.06
CA ILE A 202 -17.01 11.93 -1.79
C ILE A 202 -17.41 13.10 -2.70
N LEU A 203 -16.60 14.14 -2.78
CA LEU A 203 -16.88 15.30 -3.64
C LEU A 203 -16.91 14.92 -5.13
N GLY A 204 -16.01 14.07 -5.57
CA GLY A 204 -16.00 13.54 -6.94
C GLY A 204 -17.26 12.73 -7.28
N LYS A 205 -17.78 11.97 -6.31
CA LYS A 205 -18.96 11.11 -6.48
C LYS A 205 -20.28 11.85 -6.31
N GLN A 206 -20.38 12.68 -5.25
CA GLN A 206 -21.63 13.30 -4.78
C GLN A 206 -21.74 14.78 -5.15
N GLY A 207 -20.64 15.42 -5.56
CA GLY A 207 -20.56 16.86 -5.86
C GLY A 207 -20.48 17.77 -4.62
N ARG A 208 -20.79 17.24 -3.44
CA ARG A 208 -20.76 17.94 -2.16
C ARG A 208 -20.61 16.95 -1.00
N ILE A 209 -20.31 17.44 0.19
CA ILE A 209 -20.32 16.62 1.41
C ILE A 209 -21.77 16.52 1.90
N VAL A 210 -22.38 15.33 1.76
CA VAL A 210 -23.78 15.05 2.11
C VAL A 210 -23.92 14.03 3.22
N THR A 211 -22.90 13.89 4.07
CA THR A 211 -22.87 12.81 5.07
C THR A 211 -22.55 13.30 6.46
N ASP A 212 -22.78 12.41 7.43
CA ASP A 212 -22.35 12.61 8.80
C ASP A 212 -20.82 12.72 8.89
N ARG A 213 -20.35 13.68 9.68
CA ARG A 213 -18.92 13.90 9.97
C ARG A 213 -18.26 12.65 10.53
N GLN A 214 -18.97 11.91 11.39
CA GLN A 214 -18.46 10.69 11.98
C GLN A 214 -18.14 9.62 10.92
N LEU A 215 -18.98 9.50 9.88
CA LEU A 215 -18.69 8.56 8.79
C LEU A 215 -17.44 8.96 8.01
N ILE A 216 -17.22 10.25 7.77
CA ILE A 216 -15.99 10.73 7.12
C ILE A 216 -14.76 10.37 7.96
N VAL A 217 -14.81 10.61 9.27
CA VAL A 217 -13.73 10.26 10.21
C VAL A 217 -13.46 8.76 10.18
N GLU A 218 -14.49 7.92 10.23
CA GLU A 218 -14.32 6.46 10.22
C GLU A 218 -13.72 5.95 8.90
N LEU A 219 -14.13 6.50 7.76
CA LEU A 219 -13.54 6.15 6.46
C LEU A 219 -12.07 6.61 6.36
N ALA A 220 -11.78 7.82 6.80
CA ALA A 220 -10.42 8.35 6.81
C ALA A 220 -9.51 7.55 7.76
N LEU A 221 -10.04 7.14 8.92
CA LEU A 221 -9.32 6.30 9.87
C LEU A 221 -8.98 4.93 9.28
N ARG A 222 -9.88 4.30 8.51
CA ARG A 222 -9.58 3.04 7.80
C ARG A 222 -8.45 3.22 6.80
N VAL A 223 -8.53 4.27 5.97
CA VAL A 223 -7.47 4.59 5.00
C VAL A 223 -6.14 4.82 5.70
N PHE A 224 -6.12 5.61 6.79
CA PHE A 224 -4.93 5.84 7.60
C PHE A 224 -4.36 4.54 8.19
N CYS A 225 -5.19 3.71 8.83
CA CYS A 225 -4.74 2.49 9.50
C CYS A 225 -4.12 1.47 8.52
N ASN A 226 -4.69 1.34 7.33
CA ASN A 226 -4.17 0.40 6.33
C ASN A 226 -2.82 0.85 5.72
N ASP A 227 -2.47 2.13 5.82
CA ASP A 227 -1.25 2.71 5.27
C ASP A 227 -0.28 3.19 6.38
N GLN A 228 -0.39 4.43 6.83
CA GLN A 228 0.52 4.99 7.86
C GLN A 228 0.39 4.28 9.20
N GLY A 229 -0.83 3.88 9.58
CA GLY A 229 -1.03 3.08 10.80
C GLY A 229 -0.22 1.77 10.80
N SER A 230 -0.04 1.15 9.63
CA SER A 230 0.85 -0.01 9.49
C SER A 230 2.32 0.34 9.76
N ALA A 231 2.80 1.50 9.33
CA ALA A 231 4.16 1.96 9.64
C ALA A 231 4.36 2.15 11.16
N GLU A 232 3.35 2.65 11.85
CA GLU A 232 3.38 2.77 13.32
C GLU A 232 3.48 1.37 13.99
N ILE A 233 2.74 0.37 13.48
CA ILE A 233 2.95 -1.02 13.91
C ILE A 233 4.39 -1.45 13.63
N GLY A 234 4.94 -1.11 12.48
CA GLY A 234 6.33 -1.38 12.14
C GLY A 234 7.30 -0.81 13.18
N HIS A 235 7.06 0.39 13.69
CA HIS A 235 7.85 0.97 14.79
C HIS A 235 7.68 0.19 16.10
N LEU A 236 6.46 -0.19 16.45
CA LEU A 236 6.17 -0.98 17.65
C LEU A 236 6.86 -2.34 17.66
N ILE A 237 6.88 -3.04 16.52
CA ILE A 237 7.47 -4.37 16.42
C ILE A 237 8.98 -4.37 16.16
N ALA A 238 9.60 -3.23 15.80
CA ALA A 238 11.01 -3.19 15.44
C ALA A 238 11.95 -3.83 16.47
N PRO A 239 11.85 -3.52 17.79
CA PRO A 239 12.72 -4.14 18.78
C PRO A 239 12.45 -5.65 18.95
N ILE A 240 11.20 -6.10 18.81
CA ILE A 240 10.83 -7.51 18.86
C ILE A 240 11.43 -8.24 17.65
N PHE A 241 11.31 -7.64 16.46
CA PHE A 241 11.87 -8.17 15.21
C PHE A 241 13.40 -8.34 15.29
N GLU A 242 14.12 -7.32 15.75
CA GLU A 242 15.56 -7.39 15.88
C GLU A 242 16.01 -8.47 16.85
N ASN A 243 15.36 -8.57 18.00
CA ASN A 243 15.66 -9.60 18.98
C ASN A 243 15.37 -11.01 18.42
N ALA A 244 14.24 -11.18 17.73
CA ALA A 244 13.86 -12.41 17.07
C ALA A 244 14.90 -12.83 16.02
N ALA A 245 15.27 -11.92 15.13
CA ALA A 245 16.23 -12.19 14.06
C ALA A 245 17.60 -12.61 14.62
N ARG A 246 18.05 -11.98 15.72
CA ARG A 246 19.31 -12.37 16.42
C ARG A 246 19.19 -13.71 17.10
N ALA A 247 18.06 -13.99 17.77
CA ALA A 247 17.84 -15.26 18.46
C ALA A 247 17.78 -16.45 17.50
N GLU A 248 17.18 -16.25 16.31
CA GLU A 248 17.14 -17.24 15.22
C GLU A 248 18.46 -17.35 14.44
N GLY A 249 19.45 -16.49 14.73
CA GLY A 249 20.73 -16.47 14.02
C GLY A 249 20.65 -15.95 12.58
N TYR A 250 19.61 -15.17 12.22
CA TYR A 250 19.50 -14.61 10.91
C TYR A 250 20.51 -13.49 10.68
N ARG A 251 21.11 -13.48 9.47
CA ARG A 251 22.07 -12.47 9.08
C ARG A 251 21.35 -11.19 8.65
N PHE A 252 21.70 -10.07 9.28
CA PHE A 252 21.27 -8.77 8.80
C PHE A 252 22.02 -8.34 7.54
N LEU A 253 21.31 -7.70 6.63
CA LEU A 253 21.90 -7.11 5.43
C LEU A 253 22.71 -5.86 5.81
N PRO A 254 23.96 -5.75 5.36
CA PRO A 254 24.79 -4.59 5.65
C PRO A 254 24.31 -3.36 4.86
N ALA A 255 24.35 -2.20 5.51
CA ALA A 255 24.17 -0.92 4.82
C ALA A 255 25.31 -0.69 3.82
N GLN A 256 24.97 -0.20 2.63
CA GLN A 256 25.95 0.06 1.57
C GLN A 256 26.10 1.57 1.36
N SER A 257 27.35 2.03 1.24
CA SER A 257 27.63 3.42 0.85
C SER A 257 27.22 3.71 -0.61
N GLU A 258 27.39 2.71 -1.46
CA GLU A 258 27.03 2.73 -2.87
C GLU A 258 26.21 1.48 -3.22
N PRO A 259 24.89 1.49 -2.94
CA PRO A 259 24.05 0.34 -3.22
C PRO A 259 24.01 0.00 -4.70
N ILE A 260 24.18 -1.28 -5.01
CA ILE A 260 23.99 -1.82 -6.35
C ILE A 260 22.56 -2.31 -6.48
N VAL A 261 21.90 -1.94 -7.56
CA VAL A 261 20.53 -2.38 -7.86
C VAL A 261 20.56 -3.25 -9.11
N MET A 262 20.16 -4.49 -8.97
CA MET A 262 19.91 -5.40 -10.10
C MET A 262 18.40 -5.52 -10.29
N ASN A 263 17.86 -5.04 -11.40
CA ASN A 263 16.44 -5.06 -11.69
C ASN A 263 16.14 -5.95 -12.89
N THR A 264 15.26 -6.93 -12.71
CA THR A 264 14.81 -7.83 -13.76
C THR A 264 13.50 -7.38 -14.34
N LYS A 265 13.44 -7.20 -15.66
CA LYS A 265 12.24 -6.86 -16.43
C LYS A 265 11.86 -8.02 -17.34
N GLY A 266 10.58 -8.27 -17.48
CA GLY A 266 10.04 -9.30 -18.36
C GLY A 266 8.61 -9.64 -18.03
N ALA A 267 7.87 -10.17 -19.00
CA ALA A 267 6.51 -10.62 -18.81
C ALA A 267 6.44 -11.77 -17.80
N SER A 268 5.24 -12.08 -17.32
CA SER A 268 5.03 -13.31 -16.55
C SER A 268 5.43 -14.51 -17.42
N ALA A 269 6.09 -15.49 -16.83
CA ALA A 269 6.62 -16.69 -17.52
C ALA A 269 7.73 -16.45 -18.56
N ALA A 270 8.27 -15.24 -18.69
CA ALA A 270 9.40 -14.93 -19.59
C ALA A 270 10.77 -15.45 -19.08
N GLY A 271 10.82 -16.32 -18.08
CA GLY A 271 12.06 -16.90 -17.58
C GLY A 271 12.92 -15.96 -16.73
N LYS A 272 12.31 -14.97 -16.04
CA LYS A 272 13.06 -14.05 -15.14
C LYS A 272 13.93 -14.77 -14.12
N SER A 273 13.44 -15.87 -13.58
CA SER A 273 14.19 -16.71 -12.62
C SER A 273 15.44 -17.37 -13.20
N THR A 274 15.52 -17.59 -14.53
CA THR A 274 16.68 -18.17 -15.17
C THR A 274 17.85 -17.20 -15.33
N ILE A 275 17.62 -15.90 -15.12
CA ILE A 275 18.65 -14.84 -15.16
C ILE A 275 19.49 -14.84 -13.87
N ARG A 276 19.01 -15.41 -12.78
CA ARG A 276 19.65 -15.35 -11.45
C ARG A 276 21.10 -15.84 -11.43
N PRO A 277 21.49 -16.93 -12.10
CA PRO A 277 22.91 -17.32 -12.19
C PRO A 277 23.80 -16.24 -12.82
N GLN A 278 23.29 -15.51 -13.80
CA GLN A 278 24.05 -14.41 -14.44
C GLN A 278 24.18 -13.20 -13.51
N GLN A 279 23.17 -12.91 -12.71
CA GLN A 279 23.23 -11.86 -11.69
C GLN A 279 24.23 -12.20 -10.60
N ARG A 280 24.28 -13.47 -10.17
CA ARG A 280 25.28 -13.95 -9.21
C ARG A 280 26.71 -13.83 -9.76
N LEU A 281 26.96 -14.26 -10.99
CA LEU A 281 28.25 -14.10 -11.67
C LEU A 281 28.65 -12.62 -11.79
N LEU A 282 27.69 -11.73 -12.02
CA LEU A 282 27.97 -10.29 -12.05
C LEU A 282 28.38 -9.78 -10.66
N ALA A 283 27.68 -10.16 -9.60
CA ALA A 283 28.02 -9.80 -8.23
C ALA A 283 29.45 -10.28 -7.88
N GLU A 284 29.79 -11.53 -8.21
CA GLU A 284 31.13 -12.10 -8.01
C GLU A 284 32.21 -11.29 -8.73
N ARG A 285 31.98 -10.92 -10.01
CA ARG A 285 32.93 -10.10 -10.80
C ARG A 285 33.12 -8.71 -10.21
N MET A 286 32.13 -8.18 -9.53
CA MET A 286 32.18 -6.90 -8.84
C MET A 286 32.75 -7.01 -7.42
N GLY A 287 33.08 -8.22 -6.96
CA GLY A 287 33.60 -8.46 -5.61
C GLY A 287 32.53 -8.25 -4.51
N VAL A 288 31.24 -8.37 -4.85
CA VAL A 288 30.11 -8.14 -3.93
C VAL A 288 29.54 -9.48 -3.50
N PRO A 289 29.45 -9.75 -2.18
CA PRO A 289 28.82 -10.97 -1.67
C PRO A 289 27.34 -11.04 -2.09
N TRP A 290 26.94 -12.18 -2.61
CA TRP A 290 25.55 -12.40 -3.02
C TRP A 290 24.56 -12.28 -1.85
N GLU A 291 25.00 -12.66 -0.66
CA GLU A 291 24.26 -12.62 0.58
C GLU A 291 23.98 -11.19 1.09
N ASP A 292 24.56 -10.17 0.47
CA ASP A 292 24.36 -8.75 0.80
C ASP A 292 23.22 -8.10 0.00
N PHE A 293 22.55 -8.89 -0.85
CA PHE A 293 21.39 -8.41 -1.62
C PHE A 293 20.07 -8.69 -0.91
N ALA A 294 19.25 -7.65 -0.75
CA ALA A 294 17.85 -7.80 -0.44
C ALA A 294 17.08 -8.30 -1.67
N LEU A 295 16.33 -9.37 -1.51
CA LEU A 295 15.63 -10.04 -2.61
C LEU A 295 14.16 -9.61 -2.63
N ILE A 296 13.81 -8.67 -3.49
CA ILE A 296 12.47 -8.11 -3.61
C ILE A 296 11.71 -8.81 -4.74
N SER A 297 10.90 -9.81 -4.38
CA SER A 297 10.06 -10.56 -5.32
C SER A 297 8.65 -10.78 -4.77
N PRO A 298 7.65 -10.07 -5.31
CA PRO A 298 6.26 -10.18 -4.85
C PRO A 298 5.66 -11.59 -4.95
N ASP A 299 6.16 -12.43 -5.84
CA ASP A 299 5.64 -13.78 -6.01
C ASP A 299 5.87 -14.68 -4.79
N TYR A 300 6.91 -14.39 -3.99
CA TYR A 300 7.15 -15.11 -2.74
C TYR A 300 6.19 -14.70 -1.64
N TRP A 301 5.76 -13.42 -1.63
CA TRP A 301 4.82 -12.89 -0.65
C TRP A 301 3.41 -13.45 -0.83
N ARG A 302 2.98 -13.69 -2.09
CA ARG A 302 1.64 -14.22 -2.39
C ARG A 302 1.34 -15.52 -1.64
N LYS A 303 2.30 -16.47 -1.66
CA LYS A 303 2.15 -17.77 -0.98
C LYS A 303 2.23 -17.67 0.54
N TYR A 304 2.70 -16.55 1.08
CA TYR A 304 2.62 -16.25 2.51
C TYR A 304 1.25 -15.65 2.87
N LEU A 305 0.75 -14.75 2.03
CA LEU A 305 -0.51 -14.04 2.27
C LEU A 305 -1.74 -14.96 2.13
N LEU A 306 -1.64 -16.03 1.35
CA LEU A 306 -2.71 -16.98 1.11
C LEU A 306 -2.15 -18.39 0.96
N ASP A 307 -2.73 -19.32 1.70
CA ASP A 307 -2.50 -20.75 1.48
C ASP A 307 -3.20 -21.18 0.18
N TYR A 308 -2.41 -21.43 -0.85
CA TYR A 308 -2.90 -21.78 -2.18
C TYR A 308 -3.51 -23.19 -2.19
N ASP A 309 -3.01 -24.09 -1.37
CA ASP A 309 -3.48 -25.49 -1.34
C ASP A 309 -4.91 -25.56 -0.76
N SER A 310 -5.26 -24.62 0.13
CA SER A 310 -6.62 -24.51 0.68
C SER A 310 -7.68 -24.11 -0.34
N LEU A 311 -7.29 -23.60 -1.52
CA LEU A 311 -8.21 -23.13 -2.55
C LEU A 311 -8.82 -24.27 -3.38
N GLY A 312 -8.22 -25.46 -3.41
CA GLY A 312 -8.71 -26.58 -4.19
C GLY A 312 -8.88 -26.21 -5.67
N VAL A 313 -10.10 -26.35 -6.20
CA VAL A 313 -10.42 -26.05 -7.61
C VAL A 313 -10.25 -24.56 -7.98
N ASP A 314 -10.25 -23.67 -6.99
CA ASP A 314 -10.09 -22.23 -7.16
C ASP A 314 -8.62 -21.78 -7.15
N TYR A 315 -7.66 -22.71 -7.07
CA TYR A 315 -6.22 -22.44 -7.12
C TYR A 315 -5.83 -21.49 -8.27
N LYS A 316 -6.46 -21.64 -9.41
CA LYS A 316 -6.25 -20.81 -10.61
C LYS A 316 -6.49 -19.31 -10.37
N TYR A 317 -7.27 -18.94 -9.35
CA TYR A 317 -7.56 -17.56 -8.97
C TYR A 317 -6.66 -17.01 -7.87
N ALA A 318 -5.74 -17.79 -7.33
CA ALA A 318 -4.90 -17.41 -6.19
C ALA A 318 -4.17 -16.07 -6.38
N ALA A 319 -3.63 -15.84 -7.59
CA ALA A 319 -2.96 -14.60 -7.93
C ALA A 319 -3.90 -13.38 -7.92
N MET A 320 -5.17 -13.57 -8.28
CA MET A 320 -6.19 -12.51 -8.27
C MET A 320 -6.69 -12.25 -6.86
N LEU A 321 -6.85 -13.30 -6.04
CA LEU A 321 -7.29 -13.19 -4.65
C LEU A 321 -6.29 -12.44 -3.78
N THR A 322 -4.99 -12.52 -4.09
CA THR A 322 -3.93 -11.84 -3.35
C THR A 322 -3.48 -10.51 -3.97
N GLY A 323 -3.87 -10.24 -5.23
CA GLY A 323 -3.28 -9.16 -6.03
C GLY A 323 -3.40 -7.78 -5.38
N ARG A 324 -4.56 -7.48 -4.81
CA ARG A 324 -4.82 -6.17 -4.18
C ARG A 324 -4.08 -5.99 -2.86
N GLU A 325 -4.01 -7.04 -2.06
CA GLU A 325 -3.22 -6.99 -0.83
C GLU A 325 -1.73 -6.86 -1.11
N LEU A 326 -1.27 -7.52 -2.16
CA LEU A 326 0.11 -7.40 -2.61
C LEU A 326 0.47 -5.94 -2.97
N GLU A 327 -0.46 -5.18 -3.54
CA GLU A 327 -0.27 -3.76 -3.81
C GLU A 327 -0.09 -2.94 -2.51
N PHE A 328 -0.77 -3.31 -1.43
CA PHE A 328 -0.56 -2.71 -0.11
C PHE A 328 0.83 -3.00 0.44
N VAL A 329 1.23 -4.28 0.45
CA VAL A 329 2.57 -4.68 0.91
C VAL A 329 3.65 -3.99 0.10
N ASP A 330 3.46 -3.88 -1.21
CA ASP A 330 4.37 -3.24 -2.13
C ASP A 330 4.59 -1.75 -1.81
N LYS A 331 3.51 -1.00 -1.60
CA LYS A 331 3.57 0.41 -1.20
C LYS A 331 4.26 0.61 0.14
N LYS A 332 3.96 -0.27 1.11
CA LYS A 332 4.57 -0.23 2.44
C LYS A 332 6.07 -0.51 2.37
N LEU A 333 6.49 -1.49 1.57
CA LEU A 333 7.91 -1.74 1.32
C LEU A 333 8.58 -0.54 0.64
N ASP A 334 7.95 0.07 -0.36
CA ASP A 334 8.51 1.26 -1.03
C ASP A 334 8.73 2.40 -0.04
N ARG A 335 7.80 2.64 0.89
CA ARG A 335 7.96 3.63 1.97
C ARG A 335 9.09 3.25 2.91
N TYR A 336 9.15 2.01 3.36
CA TYR A 336 10.22 1.51 4.23
C TYR A 336 11.59 1.67 3.58
N MET A 337 11.72 1.29 2.31
CA MET A 337 12.98 1.45 1.55
C MET A 337 13.33 2.92 1.31
N ALA A 338 12.34 3.81 1.12
CA ALA A 338 12.57 5.25 1.02
C ALA A 338 13.14 5.83 2.33
N GLN A 339 12.65 5.36 3.48
CA GLN A 339 13.19 5.74 4.78
C GLN A 339 14.62 5.24 4.96
N LYS A 340 14.91 3.98 4.60
CA LYS A 340 16.28 3.44 4.59
C LYS A 340 17.22 4.26 3.69
N ALA A 341 16.73 4.75 2.55
CA ALA A 341 17.50 5.61 1.66
C ALA A 341 17.84 6.97 2.32
N LYS A 342 16.87 7.59 3.01
CA LYS A 342 17.10 8.83 3.78
C LYS A 342 18.14 8.65 4.89
N THR A 343 18.13 7.49 5.55
CA THR A 343 19.09 7.15 6.63
C THR A 343 20.37 6.50 6.15
N LYS A 344 20.53 6.32 4.83
CA LYS A 344 21.71 5.66 4.20
C LYS A 344 21.95 4.24 4.72
N THR A 345 20.88 3.50 4.95
CA THR A 345 20.91 2.11 5.45
C THR A 345 20.43 1.09 4.42
N VAL A 346 20.39 1.48 3.14
CA VAL A 346 19.98 0.59 2.04
C VAL A 346 21.04 -0.47 1.77
N PRO A 347 20.69 -1.77 1.69
CA PRO A 347 21.60 -2.82 1.22
C PRO A 347 21.69 -2.82 -0.31
N HIS A 348 22.47 -3.75 -0.89
CA HIS A 348 22.31 -4.05 -2.31
C HIS A 348 20.92 -4.61 -2.58
N LEU A 349 20.35 -4.34 -3.78
CA LEU A 349 18.98 -4.70 -4.12
C LEU A 349 18.94 -5.60 -5.37
N LEU A 350 18.25 -6.73 -5.24
CA LEU A 350 17.81 -7.54 -6.36
C LEU A 350 16.29 -7.44 -6.48
N ILE A 351 15.81 -6.78 -7.53
CA ILE A 351 14.42 -6.44 -7.72
C ILE A 351 13.84 -7.25 -8.88
N ASP A 352 12.93 -8.14 -8.56
CA ASP A 352 12.24 -9.01 -9.52
C ASP A 352 10.76 -8.63 -9.59
N ARG A 353 10.49 -7.33 -9.91
CA ARG A 353 9.14 -6.75 -9.92
C ARG A 353 8.77 -6.28 -11.31
N PHE A 354 7.56 -6.65 -11.75
CA PHE A 354 7.01 -6.18 -13.03
C PHE A 354 6.63 -4.69 -12.99
N ARG A 355 6.10 -4.19 -11.87
CA ARG A 355 5.53 -2.83 -11.74
C ARG A 355 6.49 -1.77 -11.21
N PHE A 356 7.75 -2.11 -11.00
CA PHE A 356 8.70 -1.12 -10.52
C PHE A 356 9.04 -0.17 -11.67
N ASP A 357 8.49 1.03 -11.63
CA ASP A 357 8.80 2.08 -12.59
C ASP A 357 10.24 2.57 -12.36
N SER A 358 11.14 1.98 -13.14
CA SER A 358 12.57 2.36 -13.10
C SER A 358 12.79 3.78 -13.62
N PHE A 359 11.81 4.31 -14.37
CA PHE A 359 11.90 5.60 -15.02
C PHE A 359 10.58 6.36 -14.85
N LYS A 360 10.68 7.63 -14.47
CA LYS A 360 9.58 8.61 -14.54
C LYS A 360 9.99 9.67 -15.55
N ILE A 361 9.03 10.15 -16.32
CA ILE A 361 9.18 11.37 -17.14
C ILE A 361 8.96 12.53 -16.16
N ASP A 362 9.94 13.42 -16.04
CA ASP A 362 9.78 14.64 -15.25
C ASP A 362 9.01 15.71 -16.00
N SER A 363 8.78 16.87 -15.37
CA SER A 363 8.05 17.99 -15.96
C SER A 363 8.76 18.62 -17.16
N GLU A 364 10.04 18.31 -17.38
CA GLU A 364 10.85 18.79 -18.49
C GLU A 364 10.95 17.76 -19.63
N GLY A 365 10.32 16.58 -19.47
CA GLY A 365 10.30 15.52 -20.47
C GLY A 365 11.51 14.57 -20.40
N ASP A 366 12.40 14.73 -19.43
CA ASP A 366 13.57 13.87 -19.25
C ASP A 366 13.23 12.60 -18.46
N TYR A 367 13.84 11.50 -18.88
CA TYR A 367 13.72 10.22 -18.18
C TYR A 367 14.68 10.16 -16.99
N LYS A 368 14.14 10.29 -15.77
CA LYS A 368 14.91 10.06 -14.54
C LYS A 368 14.73 8.64 -14.04
N SER A 369 15.82 7.93 -13.84
CA SER A 369 15.79 6.63 -13.17
C SER A 369 15.41 6.81 -11.71
N THR A 370 14.19 6.40 -11.35
CA THR A 370 13.71 6.43 -9.97
C THR A 370 14.55 5.53 -9.06
N LEU A 371 15.07 4.42 -9.59
CA LEU A 371 15.95 3.52 -8.86
C LEU A 371 17.31 4.18 -8.57
N LEU A 372 17.91 4.83 -9.57
CA LEU A 372 19.20 5.50 -9.42
C LEU A 372 19.09 6.68 -8.44
N SER A 373 18.07 7.51 -8.58
CA SER A 373 17.89 8.68 -7.71
C SER A 373 17.55 8.32 -6.28
N ARG A 374 16.92 7.16 -6.05
CA ARG A 374 16.42 6.76 -4.74
C ARG A 374 17.38 5.82 -4.00
N PHE A 375 18.03 4.89 -4.67
CA PHE A 375 18.69 3.76 -4.01
C PHE A 375 20.16 3.57 -4.32
N GLY A 376 20.73 4.14 -5.36
CA GLY A 376 22.12 3.85 -5.60
C GLY A 376 22.75 4.48 -6.83
N SER A 377 24.08 4.36 -6.87
CA SER A 377 24.91 4.86 -7.95
C SER A 377 24.91 3.96 -9.20
N THR A 378 24.60 2.66 -9.05
CA THR A 378 24.71 1.67 -10.13
C THR A 378 23.45 0.82 -10.24
N VAL A 379 22.80 0.86 -11.40
CA VAL A 379 21.61 0.08 -11.71
C VAL A 379 21.87 -0.80 -12.94
N PHE A 380 21.74 -2.12 -12.76
CA PHE A 380 21.77 -3.09 -13.85
C PHE A 380 20.34 -3.51 -14.23
N LEU A 381 20.00 -3.42 -15.51
CA LEU A 381 18.73 -3.86 -16.04
C LEU A 381 18.91 -5.19 -16.79
N PHE A 382 18.16 -6.19 -16.36
CA PHE A 382 18.10 -7.49 -16.99
C PHE A 382 16.75 -7.65 -17.68
N PHE A 383 16.77 -8.01 -18.96
CA PHE A 383 15.56 -8.25 -19.73
C PHE A 383 15.39 -9.74 -20.00
N ALA A 384 14.30 -10.33 -19.54
CA ALA A 384 13.86 -11.65 -19.95
C ALA A 384 12.95 -11.48 -21.16
N ILE A 385 13.34 -12.06 -22.28
CA ILE A 385 12.68 -11.95 -23.60
C ILE A 385 12.06 -13.30 -23.95
#